data_31e875689057ba762b8dda806cdb47d5
#
_entry.id   31e875689057ba762b8dda806cdb47d5
#
_cell.length_a   1.000
_cell.length_b   1.000
_cell.length_c   1.000
_cell.angle_alpha   90.00
_cell.angle_beta   90.00
_cell.angle_gamma   90.00
#
_symmetry.space_group_name_H-M   'P 1'
#
loop_
_entity.id
_entity.type
_entity.pdbx_description
1 polymer ?
#
loop_
_entity_poly.entity_id
_entity_poly.type
_entity_poly.pdbx_seq_one_letter_code
_entity_poly.pdbx_strand_id
1 'polypeptide(L)'
;MADTPEAKVKKKIKKLLAEYNVYYAMPIGTMFGNSGVPDFLCCVRGRFLAIEAKAGKGRTTALQEKQLKDIREAGGLALVVNEDNLDELEKLLCK
;
A
#
# COMPACT_ATOMS: atom_id res chain seq x y z
N MET A 1 -13.81 12.22 -15.36
CA MET A 1 -13.71 10.78 -15.47
C MET A 1 -13.98 10.14 -14.13
N ALA A 2 -14.82 9.12 -14.11
CA ALA A 2 -15.15 8.47 -12.84
C ALA A 2 -13.99 7.60 -12.37
N ASP A 3 -13.70 7.66 -11.09
CA ASP A 3 -12.69 6.81 -10.50
C ASP A 3 -13.23 5.40 -10.28
N THR A 4 -12.38 4.39 -10.50
CA THR A 4 -12.70 3.04 -10.08
C THR A 4 -12.74 2.97 -8.55
N PRO A 5 -13.42 1.97 -7.97
CA PRO A 5 -13.40 1.80 -6.51
C PRO A 5 -11.99 1.71 -5.94
N GLU A 6 -11.09 0.99 -6.62
CA GLU A 6 -9.70 0.89 -6.15
C GLU A 6 -8.98 2.23 -6.21
N ALA A 7 -9.23 3.02 -7.27
CA ALA A 7 -8.63 4.36 -7.38
C ALA A 7 -9.08 5.26 -6.23
N LYS A 8 -10.33 5.11 -5.78
CA LYS A 8 -10.84 5.86 -4.64
C LYS A 8 -10.11 5.49 -3.35
N VAL A 9 -9.82 4.21 -3.16
CA VAL A 9 -9.04 3.75 -2.00
C VAL A 9 -7.65 4.33 -2.06
N LYS A 10 -7.01 4.31 -3.24
CA LYS A 10 -5.67 4.89 -3.41
C LYS A 10 -5.64 6.38 -3.05
N LYS A 11 -6.68 7.13 -3.44
CA LYS A 11 -6.76 8.55 -3.10
C LYS A 11 -6.82 8.77 -1.60
N LYS A 12 -7.59 7.94 -0.89
CA LYS A 12 -7.69 8.05 0.56
C LYS A 12 -6.37 7.69 1.24
N ILE A 13 -5.67 6.69 0.71
CA ILE A 13 -4.34 6.34 1.22
C ILE A 13 -3.38 7.51 1.05
N LYS A 14 -3.34 8.11 -0.16
CA LYS A 14 -2.47 9.27 -0.41
C LYS A 14 -2.75 10.40 0.56
N LYS A 15 -4.03 10.65 0.85
CA LYS A 15 -4.41 11.71 1.78
C LYS A 15 -3.85 11.44 3.17
N LEU A 16 -3.99 10.21 3.66
CA LEU A 16 -3.43 9.84 4.96
C LEU A 16 -1.91 9.99 4.99
N LEU A 17 -1.24 9.51 3.96
CA LEU A 17 0.22 9.60 3.88
C LEU A 17 0.67 11.06 3.91
N ALA A 18 -0.04 11.94 3.22
CA ALA A 18 0.26 13.37 3.22
C ALA A 18 0.01 13.99 4.59
N GLU A 19 -1.08 13.63 5.26
CA GLU A 19 -1.40 14.16 6.58
C GLU A 19 -0.33 13.86 7.62
N TYR A 20 0.31 12.69 7.51
CA TYR A 20 1.34 12.27 8.45
C TYR A 20 2.76 12.48 7.93
N ASN A 21 2.90 13.22 6.84
CA ASN A 21 4.19 13.57 6.24
C ASN A 21 5.06 12.35 5.94
N VAL A 22 4.45 11.30 5.43
CA VAL A 22 5.15 10.07 5.08
C VAL A 22 5.79 10.21 3.72
N TYR A 23 7.06 9.86 3.61
CA TYR A 23 7.69 9.74 2.29
C TYR A 23 7.21 8.45 1.63
N TYR A 24 6.77 8.54 0.38
CA TYR A 24 6.33 7.34 -0.32
C TYR A 24 6.57 7.47 -1.81
N ALA A 25 6.62 6.31 -2.47
CA ALA A 25 6.68 6.21 -3.91
C ALA A 25 5.61 5.25 -4.37
N MET A 26 5.06 5.49 -5.56
CA MET A 26 4.09 4.59 -6.18
C MET A 26 4.76 3.95 -7.38
N PRO A 27 5.22 2.70 -7.27
CA PRO A 27 5.89 2.03 -8.39
C PRO A 27 4.94 1.89 -9.57
N ILE A 28 5.46 2.14 -10.76
CA ILE A 28 4.71 1.90 -11.99
C ILE A 28 4.98 0.48 -12.42
N GLY A 29 3.92 -0.30 -12.66
CA GLY A 29 4.08 -1.65 -13.18
C GLY A 29 4.67 -1.58 -14.58
N THR A 30 5.94 -1.93 -14.70
CA THR A 30 6.64 -1.92 -15.99
C THR A 30 7.22 -3.29 -16.27
N MET A 31 7.62 -3.50 -17.51
CA MET A 31 8.27 -4.73 -17.90
C MET A 31 9.63 -4.93 -17.24
N PHE A 32 10.19 -3.87 -16.68
CA PHE A 32 11.51 -3.94 -16.02
C PHE A 32 11.40 -4.13 -14.50
N GLY A 33 10.20 -4.00 -13.93
CA GLY A 33 10.00 -4.19 -12.52
C GLY A 33 9.53 -5.60 -12.19
N ASN A 34 9.54 -5.93 -10.91
CA ASN A 34 8.98 -7.19 -10.45
C ASN A 34 7.45 -7.12 -10.50
N SER A 35 6.83 -8.24 -10.86
CA SER A 35 5.38 -8.34 -10.86
C SER A 35 4.85 -8.35 -9.42
N GLY A 36 3.69 -7.75 -9.21
CA GLY A 36 3.02 -7.79 -7.93
C GLY A 36 3.58 -6.84 -6.88
N VAL A 37 4.44 -5.90 -7.27
CA VAL A 37 4.97 -4.89 -6.35
C VAL A 37 3.80 -4.08 -5.76
N PRO A 38 3.80 -3.85 -4.43
CA PRO A 38 2.72 -3.08 -3.80
C PRO A 38 2.55 -1.68 -4.39
N ASP A 39 1.33 -1.16 -4.29
CA ASP A 39 0.99 0.15 -4.86
C ASP A 39 1.77 1.30 -4.25
N PHE A 40 2.12 1.22 -2.96
CA PHE A 40 2.85 2.25 -2.26
C PHE A 40 4.02 1.65 -1.50
N LEU A 41 5.19 2.28 -1.63
CA LEU A 41 6.36 1.93 -0.84
C LEU A 41 6.70 3.14 0.01
N CYS A 42 6.64 2.99 1.33
CA CYS A 42 6.70 4.11 2.26
C CYS A 42 7.84 3.98 3.26
N CYS A 43 8.30 5.13 3.75
CA CYS A 43 9.19 5.18 4.90
C CYS A 43 8.45 5.89 6.03
N VAL A 44 8.25 5.17 7.14
CA VAL A 44 7.50 5.69 8.29
C VAL A 44 8.42 5.64 9.51
N ARG A 45 8.93 6.78 9.92
CA ARG A 45 9.85 6.89 11.07
C ARG A 45 10.99 5.88 10.97
N GLY A 46 11.60 5.81 9.77
CA GLY A 46 12.73 4.94 9.52
C GLY A 46 12.38 3.49 9.22
N ARG A 47 11.11 3.15 9.18
CA ARG A 47 10.67 1.78 8.91
C ARG A 47 9.98 1.68 7.56
N PHE A 48 10.29 0.62 6.81
CA PHE A 48 9.67 0.37 5.51
C PHE A 48 8.25 -0.13 5.69
N LEU A 49 7.32 0.47 4.95
CA LEU A 49 5.92 0.04 4.93
C LEU A 49 5.45 -0.05 3.48
N ALA A 50 4.99 -1.22 3.09
CA ALA A 50 4.37 -1.40 1.78
C ALA A 50 2.85 -1.47 1.94
N ILE A 51 2.14 -0.83 1.02
CA ILE A 51 0.68 -0.81 1.04
C ILE A 51 0.16 -1.29 -0.31
N GLU A 52 -0.70 -2.30 -0.28
CA GLU A 52 -1.42 -2.78 -1.45
C GLU A 52 -2.87 -2.34 -1.31
N ALA A 53 -3.39 -1.59 -2.29
CA ALA A 53 -4.77 -1.11 -2.27
C ALA A 53 -5.69 -2.10 -2.96
N LYS A 54 -6.80 -2.41 -2.34
CA LYS A 54 -7.86 -3.22 -2.91
C LYS A 54 -9.20 -2.56 -2.61
N ALA A 55 -10.22 -2.91 -3.36
CA ALA A 55 -11.56 -2.37 -3.15
C ALA A 55 -12.55 -3.50 -2.95
N GLY A 56 -13.51 -3.30 -2.06
CA GLY A 56 -14.58 -4.25 -1.82
C GLY A 56 -14.04 -5.63 -1.46
N LYS A 57 -14.45 -6.62 -2.23
CA LYS A 57 -14.04 -8.01 -2.02
C LYS A 57 -12.81 -8.39 -2.84
N GLY A 58 -12.14 -7.42 -3.43
CA GLY A 58 -10.93 -7.68 -4.20
C GLY A 58 -9.86 -8.34 -3.35
N ARG A 59 -9.15 -9.30 -3.95
CA ARG A 59 -8.12 -10.07 -3.27
C ARG A 59 -6.78 -9.87 -3.94
N THR A 60 -5.73 -10.05 -3.15
CA THR A 60 -4.37 -10.02 -3.69
C THR A 60 -4.14 -11.25 -4.56
N THR A 61 -3.32 -11.08 -5.60
CA THR A 61 -2.88 -12.18 -6.44
C THR A 61 -1.74 -12.93 -5.75
N ALA A 62 -1.40 -14.11 -6.30
CA ALA A 62 -0.28 -14.88 -5.76
C ALA A 62 1.04 -14.10 -5.83
N LEU A 63 1.25 -13.35 -6.91
CA LEU A 63 2.46 -12.53 -7.04
C LEU A 63 2.49 -11.39 -6.03
N GLN A 64 1.33 -10.76 -5.77
CA GLN A 64 1.22 -9.72 -4.77
C GLN A 64 1.50 -10.27 -3.37
N GLU A 65 0.93 -11.44 -3.06
CA GLU A 65 1.16 -12.08 -1.76
C GLU A 65 2.63 -12.42 -1.55
N LYS A 66 3.31 -12.88 -2.61
CA LYS A 66 4.73 -13.17 -2.52
C LYS A 66 5.53 -11.92 -2.19
N GLN A 67 5.22 -10.80 -2.83
CA GLN A 67 5.91 -9.53 -2.56
C GLN A 67 5.70 -9.08 -1.12
N LEU A 68 4.46 -9.16 -0.62
CA LEU A 68 4.17 -8.78 0.75
C LEU A 68 4.89 -9.68 1.76
N LYS A 69 4.94 -10.97 1.49
CA LYS A 69 5.66 -11.91 2.32
C LYS A 69 7.16 -11.61 2.35
N ASP A 70 7.75 -11.36 1.18
CA ASP A 70 9.17 -11.06 1.09
C ASP A 70 9.53 -9.80 1.88
N ILE A 71 8.66 -8.78 1.83
CA ILE A 71 8.85 -7.54 2.57
C ILE A 71 8.83 -7.80 4.07
N ARG A 72 7.86 -8.60 4.54
CA ARG A 72 7.76 -8.93 5.96
C ARG A 72 8.96 -9.74 6.43
N GLU A 73 9.42 -10.69 5.63
CA GLU A 73 10.58 -11.50 5.97
C GLU A 73 11.86 -10.66 6.01
N ALA A 74 11.91 -9.60 5.22
CA ALA A 74 13.05 -8.68 5.23
C ALA A 74 12.99 -7.67 6.39
N GLY A 75 11.93 -7.71 7.20
CA GLY A 75 11.80 -6.84 8.38
C GLY A 75 10.91 -5.63 8.17
N GLY A 76 10.31 -5.48 6.99
CA GLY A 76 9.39 -4.38 6.74
C GLY A 76 7.98 -4.71 7.17
N LEU A 77 7.13 -3.69 7.12
CA LEU A 77 5.69 -3.85 7.32
C LEU A 77 5.01 -3.93 5.96
N ALA A 78 3.94 -4.71 5.86
CA ALA A 78 3.17 -4.80 4.63
C ALA A 78 1.68 -4.91 5.00
N LEU A 79 0.86 -4.10 4.35
CA LEU A 79 -0.55 -3.99 4.68
C LEU A 79 -1.38 -3.96 3.40
N VAL A 80 -2.48 -4.72 3.40
CA VAL A 80 -3.49 -4.62 2.35
C VAL A 80 -4.58 -3.72 2.88
N VAL A 81 -4.88 -2.64 2.16
CA VAL A 81 -5.83 -1.61 2.60
C VAL A 81 -7.01 -1.53 1.64
N ASN A 82 -8.21 -1.54 2.19
CA ASN A 82 -9.43 -1.27 1.43
C ASN A 82 -10.23 -0.18 2.16
N GLU A 83 -11.45 0.09 1.71
CA GLU A 83 -12.29 1.11 2.29
C GLU A 83 -12.70 0.82 3.75
N ASP A 84 -12.57 -0.44 4.18
CA ASP A 84 -13.03 -0.84 5.52
C ASP A 84 -11.93 -0.83 6.58
N ASN A 85 -10.66 -0.77 6.18
CA ASN A 85 -9.57 -0.83 7.16
C ASN A 85 -8.56 0.31 7.05
N LEU A 86 -8.98 1.45 6.53
CA LEU A 86 -8.13 2.65 6.49
C LEU A 86 -7.66 3.05 7.88
N ASP A 87 -8.44 2.77 8.91
CA ASP A 87 -8.07 3.07 10.30
C ASP A 87 -6.84 2.25 10.74
N GLU A 88 -6.65 1.05 10.22
CA GLU A 88 -5.45 0.26 10.53
C GLU A 88 -4.20 0.96 10.01
N LEU A 89 -4.29 1.52 8.80
CA LEU A 89 -3.19 2.29 8.24
C LEU A 89 -2.92 3.53 9.10
N GLU A 90 -3.97 4.27 9.44
CA GLU A 90 -3.81 5.48 10.23
C GLU A 90 -3.15 5.19 11.58
N LYS A 91 -3.50 4.09 12.22
CA LYS A 91 -2.87 3.70 13.48
C LYS A 91 -1.37 3.47 13.34
N LEU A 92 -0.93 2.93 12.21
CA LEU A 92 0.50 2.75 11.96
C LEU A 92 1.20 4.09 11.75
N LEU A 93 0.52 5.04 11.12
CA LEU A 93 1.13 6.33 10.77
C LEU A 93 1.20 7.29 11.96
N CYS A 94 0.24 7.24 12.86
CA CYS A 94 0.12 8.23 13.94
C CYS A 94 0.91 7.93 15.21
N LYS A 95 1.65 6.85 15.26
CA LYS A 95 2.44 6.49 16.43
C LYS A 95 3.60 7.43 16.69
#